data_56d88fbadd3299203b774d07feae7597
#
_entry.id   56d88fbadd3299203b774d07feae7597
#
_cell.length_a   1.000
_cell.length_b   1.000
_cell.length_c   1.000
_cell.angle_alpha   90.00
_cell.angle_beta   90.00
_cell.angle_gamma   90.00
#
_symmetry.space_group_name_H-M   'P 1'
#
loop_
_entity.id
_entity.type
_entity.pdbx_description
1 polymer ?
#
loop_
_entity_poly.entity_id
_entity_poly.type
_entity_poly.pdbx_seq_one_letter_code
_entity_poly.pdbx_strand_id
1 'polypeptide(L)'
;MKIQSSLGLYIALCAAMAGCAAAPPAPAPLQVPADQKLIKQLHATGVQIYECRPAKNDPSQFEWGFKAPEASLATKGGRVVGKHYAGPTWESNDGSRVVGEMIASSPSPAPNSVAWLLLRAKATAGNGLFTHVQFIQRLNVVGGGVPVAGCRREQAGQLLRAAYTADYLFYGAKH
;
A
#
# COMPACT_ATOMS: atom_id res chain seq x y z
N MET A 1 -44.48 8.14 62.59
CA MET A 1 -44.43 8.68 61.21
C MET A 1 -43.06 8.41 60.66
N LYS A 2 -42.85 7.34 59.81
CA LYS A 2 -41.57 6.92 59.27
C LYS A 2 -41.54 7.37 57.82
N ILE A 3 -40.56 8.25 57.48
CA ILE A 3 -40.31 8.71 56.12
C ILE A 3 -39.22 7.77 55.54
N GLN A 4 -39.58 6.97 54.55
CA GLN A 4 -38.64 6.17 53.78
C GLN A 4 -38.16 7.01 52.59
N SER A 5 -36.84 7.31 52.55
CA SER A 5 -36.18 7.95 51.42
C SER A 5 -35.71 6.88 50.46
N SER A 6 -36.32 6.80 49.28
CA SER A 6 -35.86 5.93 48.16
C SER A 6 -34.73 6.62 47.44
N LEU A 7 -33.51 6.07 47.53
CA LEU A 7 -32.34 6.53 46.78
C LEU A 7 -32.32 5.82 45.41
N GLY A 8 -32.74 6.53 44.36
CA GLY A 8 -32.74 6.03 42.98
C GLY A 8 -31.31 6.04 42.41
N LEU A 9 -30.77 4.87 42.11
CA LEU A 9 -29.46 4.68 41.48
C LEU A 9 -29.61 4.88 39.96
N TYR A 10 -29.19 6.02 39.42
CA TYR A 10 -29.09 6.24 37.98
C TYR A 10 -27.81 5.65 37.44
N ILE A 11 -27.90 4.52 36.74
CA ILE A 11 -26.77 3.94 35.98
C ILE A 11 -26.69 4.68 34.64
N ALA A 12 -25.73 5.56 34.50
CA ALA A 12 -25.41 6.20 33.23
C ALA A 12 -24.67 5.19 32.31
N LEU A 13 -25.39 4.70 31.28
CA LEU A 13 -24.85 3.83 30.26
C LEU A 13 -24.04 4.67 29.26
N CYS A 14 -22.68 4.76 29.42
CA CYS A 14 -21.81 5.36 28.44
C CYS A 14 -21.69 4.44 27.23
N ALA A 15 -22.44 4.70 26.16
CA ALA A 15 -22.26 4.06 24.85
C ALA A 15 -20.97 4.59 24.24
N ALA A 16 -19.90 3.78 24.25
CA ALA A 16 -18.67 4.05 23.50
C ALA A 16 -18.95 3.93 22.00
N MET A 17 -19.08 5.06 21.32
CA MET A 17 -19.12 5.09 19.86
C MET A 17 -17.73 4.77 19.34
N ALA A 18 -17.50 3.53 18.88
CA ALA A 18 -16.34 3.16 18.08
C ALA A 18 -16.45 3.85 16.71
N GLY A 19 -15.88 5.04 16.59
CA GLY A 19 -15.76 5.75 15.33
C GLY A 19 -14.86 4.94 14.39
N CYS A 20 -15.40 4.41 13.28
CA CYS A 20 -14.57 3.92 12.19
C CYS A 20 -13.77 5.10 11.65
N ALA A 21 -12.47 5.19 12.00
CA ALA A 21 -11.58 6.16 11.40
C ALA A 21 -11.49 5.85 9.89
N ALA A 22 -12.02 6.74 9.06
CA ALA A 22 -11.85 6.67 7.62
C ALA A 22 -10.35 6.84 7.30
N ALA A 23 -9.83 6.07 6.34
CA ALA A 23 -8.47 6.25 5.89
C ALA A 23 -8.26 7.71 5.42
N PRO A 24 -7.10 8.33 5.70
CA PRO A 24 -6.85 9.69 5.30
C PRO A 24 -6.91 9.82 3.77
N PRO A 25 -7.42 10.94 3.25
CA PRO A 25 -7.46 11.17 1.81
C PRO A 25 -6.05 11.23 1.23
N ALA A 26 -5.90 10.85 -0.04
CA ALA A 26 -4.62 10.92 -0.73
C ALA A 26 -4.08 12.36 -0.71
N PRO A 27 -2.79 12.58 -0.36
CA PRO A 27 -2.15 13.90 -0.37
C PRO A 27 -2.22 14.55 -1.76
N ALA A 28 -2.16 15.89 -1.82
CA ALA A 28 -2.26 16.66 -3.06
C ALA A 28 -1.31 16.18 -4.19
N PRO A 29 -0.02 15.83 -3.94
CA PRO A 29 0.85 15.32 -5.00
C PRO A 29 0.41 13.97 -5.60
N LEU A 30 -0.45 13.22 -4.90
CA LEU A 30 -0.91 11.91 -5.32
C LEU A 30 -2.33 11.93 -5.92
N GLN A 31 -2.90 13.13 -6.14
CA GLN A 31 -4.22 13.25 -6.76
C GLN A 31 -4.19 12.77 -8.20
N VAL A 32 -5.16 11.94 -8.57
CA VAL A 32 -5.37 11.48 -9.94
C VAL A 32 -6.06 12.59 -10.74
N PRO A 33 -5.74 12.76 -12.05
CA PRO A 33 -6.40 13.76 -12.90
C PRO A 33 -7.94 13.65 -12.86
N ALA A 34 -8.63 14.79 -12.94
CA ALA A 34 -10.08 14.86 -12.76
C ALA A 34 -10.89 14.15 -13.86
N ASP A 35 -10.28 13.86 -15.01
CA ASP A 35 -10.85 13.10 -16.13
C ASP A 35 -10.75 11.58 -15.96
N GLN A 36 -10.22 11.12 -14.83
CA GLN A 36 -10.10 9.71 -14.50
C GLN A 36 -11.19 9.26 -13.54
N LYS A 37 -11.63 7.99 -13.66
CA LYS A 37 -12.53 7.31 -12.72
C LYS A 37 -11.88 6.07 -12.13
N LEU A 38 -12.24 5.74 -10.89
CA LEU A 38 -11.81 4.51 -10.25
C LEU A 38 -12.41 3.29 -10.98
N ILE A 39 -11.55 2.42 -11.48
CA ILE A 39 -11.93 1.14 -12.09
C ILE A 39 -11.99 0.05 -11.00
N LYS A 40 -10.95 -0.01 -10.15
CA LYS A 40 -10.81 -1.08 -9.15
C LYS A 40 -9.96 -0.63 -7.97
N GLN A 41 -10.32 -1.13 -6.79
CA GLN A 41 -9.47 -1.13 -5.60
C GLN A 41 -9.15 -2.58 -5.22
N LEU A 42 -7.87 -2.86 -4.96
CA LEU A 42 -7.36 -4.14 -4.49
C LEU A 42 -6.48 -3.93 -3.28
N HIS A 43 -6.59 -4.84 -2.30
CA HIS A 43 -5.70 -4.89 -1.16
C HIS A 43 -4.51 -5.80 -1.47
N ALA A 44 -3.30 -5.31 -1.22
CA ALA A 44 -2.06 -6.07 -1.37
C ALA A 44 -1.56 -6.57 -0.02
N THR A 45 -1.14 -7.81 0.02
CA THR A 45 -0.42 -8.41 1.15
C THR A 45 0.80 -9.15 0.62
N GLY A 46 1.98 -8.80 1.13
CA GLY A 46 3.22 -9.39 0.64
C GLY A 46 4.47 -8.80 1.28
N VAL A 47 5.54 -8.67 0.49
CA VAL A 47 6.83 -8.19 0.95
C VAL A 47 7.44 -7.19 -0.04
N GLN A 48 8.22 -6.25 0.50
CA GLN A 48 9.23 -5.51 -0.24
C GLN A 48 10.56 -6.27 -0.09
N ILE A 49 11.19 -6.61 -1.21
CA ILE A 49 12.46 -7.35 -1.24
C ILE A 49 13.58 -6.35 -1.43
N TYR A 50 14.58 -6.45 -0.57
CA TYR A 50 15.81 -5.68 -0.62
C TYR A 50 17.00 -6.62 -0.70
N GLU A 51 18.09 -6.13 -1.29
CA GLU A 51 19.37 -6.83 -1.36
C GLU A 51 20.45 -5.98 -0.70
N CYS A 52 21.22 -6.59 0.18
CA CYS A 52 22.39 -5.92 0.76
C CYS A 52 23.48 -5.79 -0.31
N ARG A 53 23.80 -4.56 -0.66
CA ARG A 53 24.77 -4.26 -1.74
C ARG A 53 25.60 -3.02 -1.38
N PRO A 54 26.73 -2.80 -2.06
CA PRO A 54 27.47 -1.55 -1.94
C PRO A 54 26.56 -0.34 -2.23
N ALA A 55 26.67 0.69 -1.39
CA ALA A 55 25.91 1.92 -1.57
C ALA A 55 26.36 2.66 -2.84
N LYS A 56 25.40 3.27 -3.56
CA LYS A 56 25.68 3.92 -4.84
C LYS A 56 26.67 5.08 -4.73
N ASN A 57 26.61 5.83 -3.63
CA ASN A 57 27.41 7.04 -3.42
C ASN A 57 28.75 6.76 -2.73
N ASP A 58 28.90 5.61 -2.06
CA ASP A 58 30.12 5.16 -1.40
C ASP A 58 30.18 3.62 -1.40
N PRO A 59 30.89 2.98 -2.35
CA PRO A 59 30.99 1.53 -2.43
C PRO A 59 31.70 0.85 -1.24
N SER A 60 32.32 1.61 -0.34
CA SER A 60 32.88 1.09 0.91
C SER A 60 31.80 0.81 1.97
N GLN A 61 30.64 1.47 1.85
CA GLN A 61 29.47 1.29 2.69
C GLN A 61 28.50 0.28 2.05
N PHE A 62 27.62 -0.30 2.88
CA PHE A 62 26.60 -1.24 2.40
C PHE A 62 25.21 -0.73 2.78
N GLU A 63 24.23 -0.97 1.90
CA GLU A 63 22.83 -0.56 2.07
C GLU A 63 21.88 -1.67 1.66
N TRP A 64 20.67 -1.67 2.23
CA TRP A 64 19.54 -2.43 1.73
C TRP A 64 18.96 -1.73 0.50
N GLY A 65 19.43 -2.11 -0.69
CA GLY A 65 18.90 -1.59 -1.94
C GLY A 65 17.60 -2.30 -2.34
N PHE A 66 16.56 -1.52 -2.67
CA PHE A 66 15.29 -2.09 -3.16
C PHE A 66 15.50 -2.93 -4.42
N LYS A 67 14.90 -4.12 -4.46
CA LYS A 67 15.00 -5.07 -5.58
C LYS A 67 13.64 -5.26 -6.27
N ALA A 68 12.60 -5.63 -5.53
CA ALA A 68 11.28 -5.90 -6.10
C ALA A 68 10.20 -5.97 -5.00
N PRO A 69 8.93 -5.66 -5.31
CA PRO A 69 7.80 -6.11 -4.52
C PRO A 69 7.43 -7.55 -4.88
N GLU A 70 6.77 -8.24 -3.97
CA GLU A 70 6.10 -9.52 -4.21
C GLU A 70 4.87 -9.56 -3.32
N ALA A 71 3.66 -9.50 -3.92
CA ALA A 71 2.42 -9.47 -3.17
C ALA A 71 1.27 -10.14 -3.93
N SER A 72 0.32 -10.69 -3.17
CA SER A 72 -0.99 -11.06 -3.67
C SER A 72 -1.93 -9.85 -3.65
N LEU A 73 -2.86 -9.81 -4.62
CA LEU A 73 -3.88 -8.76 -4.75
C LEU A 73 -5.25 -9.38 -4.49
N ALA A 74 -5.97 -8.85 -3.49
CA ALA A 74 -7.29 -9.34 -3.12
C ALA A 74 -8.37 -8.26 -3.24
N THR A 75 -9.59 -8.67 -3.53
CA THR A 75 -10.78 -7.81 -3.44
C THR A 75 -11.10 -7.48 -1.98
N LYS A 76 -11.97 -6.49 -1.72
CA LYS A 76 -12.46 -6.17 -0.37
C LYS A 76 -13.05 -7.40 0.36
N GLY A 77 -13.61 -8.38 -0.38
CA GLY A 77 -14.11 -9.64 0.18
C GLY A 77 -13.05 -10.73 0.39
N GLY A 78 -11.76 -10.41 0.27
CA GLY A 78 -10.65 -11.35 0.52
C GLY A 78 -10.31 -12.30 -0.63
N ARG A 79 -11.06 -12.30 -1.74
CA ARG A 79 -10.75 -13.16 -2.90
C ARG A 79 -9.51 -12.66 -3.62
N VAL A 80 -8.46 -13.49 -3.70
CA VAL A 80 -7.24 -13.20 -4.46
C VAL A 80 -7.56 -13.24 -5.95
N VAL A 81 -7.23 -12.15 -6.65
CA VAL A 81 -7.53 -11.93 -8.07
C VAL A 81 -6.29 -11.61 -8.91
N GLY A 82 -5.10 -11.57 -8.30
CA GLY A 82 -3.89 -11.27 -9.02
C GLY A 82 -2.67 -11.16 -8.11
N LYS A 83 -1.58 -10.68 -8.68
CA LYS A 83 -0.27 -10.52 -8.03
C LYS A 83 0.39 -9.19 -8.43
N HIS A 84 1.33 -8.73 -7.58
CA HIS A 84 2.17 -7.57 -7.84
C HIS A 84 3.64 -7.96 -7.69
N TYR A 85 4.48 -7.56 -8.65
CA TYR A 85 5.89 -7.94 -8.70
C TYR A 85 6.74 -6.89 -9.43
N ALA A 86 7.99 -7.22 -9.68
CA ALA A 86 8.97 -6.32 -10.31
C ALA A 86 8.47 -5.65 -11.59
N GLY A 87 8.90 -4.40 -11.79
CA GLY A 87 8.62 -3.63 -12.99
C GLY A 87 8.12 -2.21 -12.82
N PRO A 88 7.38 -1.79 -11.77
CA PRO A 88 6.37 -2.49 -10.98
C PRO A 88 5.20 -2.97 -11.84
N THR A 89 4.84 -4.23 -11.69
CA THR A 89 3.80 -4.88 -12.50
C THR A 89 2.66 -5.39 -11.62
N TRP A 90 1.43 -5.17 -12.05
CA TRP A 90 0.21 -5.81 -11.52
C TRP A 90 -0.38 -6.70 -12.60
N GLU A 91 -0.62 -7.96 -12.26
CA GLU A 91 -1.17 -8.98 -13.16
C GLU A 91 -2.39 -9.63 -12.52
N SER A 92 -3.50 -9.64 -13.23
CA SER A 92 -4.74 -10.27 -12.82
C SER A 92 -4.78 -11.74 -13.23
N ASN A 93 -5.58 -12.54 -12.52
CA ASN A 93 -5.81 -13.94 -12.85
C ASN A 93 -6.52 -14.14 -14.20
N ASP A 94 -7.07 -13.07 -14.80
CA ASP A 94 -7.64 -13.07 -16.15
C ASP A 94 -6.59 -12.92 -17.27
N GLY A 95 -5.29 -12.80 -16.89
CA GLY A 95 -4.16 -12.63 -17.80
C GLY A 95 -3.86 -11.19 -18.20
N SER A 96 -4.72 -10.23 -17.83
CA SER A 96 -4.44 -8.81 -18.07
C SER A 96 -3.37 -8.29 -17.09
N ARG A 97 -2.53 -7.35 -17.55
CA ARG A 97 -1.48 -6.74 -16.72
C ARG A 97 -1.25 -5.28 -17.05
N VAL A 98 -0.75 -4.55 -16.07
CA VAL A 98 -0.29 -3.17 -16.21
C VAL A 98 1.10 -3.02 -15.59
N VAL A 99 1.99 -2.32 -16.28
CA VAL A 99 3.30 -1.88 -15.79
C VAL A 99 3.20 -0.41 -15.47
N GLY A 100 3.60 -0.01 -14.25
CA GLY A 100 3.56 1.37 -13.80
C GLY A 100 4.91 2.08 -13.88
N GLU A 101 4.86 3.40 -13.92
CA GLU A 101 5.97 4.30 -13.75
C GLU A 101 5.62 5.31 -12.67
N MET A 102 6.45 5.41 -11.61
CA MET A 102 6.21 6.34 -10.51
C MET A 102 6.37 7.79 -11.00
N ILE A 103 5.34 8.61 -10.78
CA ILE A 103 5.34 10.03 -11.12
C ILE A 103 5.28 10.95 -9.90
N ALA A 104 4.81 10.45 -8.75
CA ALA A 104 4.84 11.17 -7.49
C ALA A 104 4.89 10.21 -6.30
N SER A 105 5.42 10.70 -5.17
CA SER A 105 5.46 9.98 -3.90
C SER A 105 5.16 10.91 -2.73
N SER A 106 4.70 10.34 -1.63
CA SER A 106 4.50 11.02 -0.35
C SER A 106 4.82 10.03 0.78
N PRO A 107 5.44 10.47 1.89
CA PRO A 107 5.65 9.59 3.03
C PRO A 107 4.35 8.93 3.51
N SER A 108 4.43 7.67 3.89
CA SER A 108 3.32 7.01 4.60
C SER A 108 3.17 7.62 6.00
N PRO A 109 1.95 7.84 6.51
CA PRO A 109 1.76 8.23 7.91
C PRO A 109 2.07 7.09 8.89
N ALA A 110 2.08 5.84 8.44
CA ALA A 110 2.44 4.69 9.27
C ALA A 110 3.97 4.59 9.40
N PRO A 111 4.51 4.41 10.62
CA PRO A 111 5.95 4.32 10.83
C PRO A 111 6.56 3.11 10.12
N ASN A 112 7.82 3.21 9.74
CA ASN A 112 8.59 2.15 9.06
C ASN A 112 7.89 1.57 7.81
N SER A 113 7.16 2.42 7.09
CA SER A 113 6.39 2.04 5.91
C SER A 113 6.98 2.65 4.65
N VAL A 114 6.91 1.90 3.54
CA VAL A 114 7.28 2.46 2.24
C VAL A 114 6.28 3.54 1.81
N ALA A 115 6.73 4.48 0.99
CA ALA A 115 5.97 5.67 0.61
C ALA A 115 4.63 5.34 -0.08
N TRP A 116 3.66 6.23 0.04
CA TRP A 116 2.50 6.30 -0.83
C TRP A 116 2.92 6.78 -2.21
N LEU A 117 2.28 6.30 -3.28
CA LEU A 117 2.71 6.58 -4.65
C LEU A 117 1.52 6.95 -5.54
N LEU A 118 1.81 7.80 -6.53
CA LEU A 118 1.05 7.89 -7.77
C LEU A 118 1.92 7.38 -8.91
N LEU A 119 1.39 6.45 -9.71
CA LEU A 119 2.04 5.89 -10.88
C LEU A 119 1.16 6.12 -12.10
N ARG A 120 1.80 6.32 -13.25
CA ARG A 120 1.16 6.28 -14.56
C ARG A 120 1.37 4.89 -15.18
N ALA A 121 0.37 4.38 -15.90
CA ALA A 121 0.54 3.18 -16.70
C ALA A 121 1.55 3.44 -17.83
N LYS A 122 2.64 2.69 -17.86
CA LYS A 122 3.66 2.70 -18.93
C LYS A 122 3.29 1.75 -20.05
N ALA A 123 2.67 0.63 -19.71
CA ALA A 123 2.20 -0.38 -20.65
C ALA A 123 1.07 -1.21 -20.04
N THR A 124 0.13 -1.65 -20.88
CA THR A 124 -0.88 -2.65 -20.54
C THR A 124 -0.82 -3.80 -21.54
N ALA A 125 -1.25 -4.99 -21.13
CA ALA A 125 -1.35 -6.15 -22.00
C ALA A 125 -2.48 -7.09 -21.54
N GLY A 126 -2.99 -7.91 -22.48
CA GLY A 126 -4.12 -8.82 -22.25
C GLY A 126 -5.45 -8.07 -22.20
N ASN A 127 -6.55 -8.85 -22.16
CA ASN A 127 -7.92 -8.33 -22.03
C ASN A 127 -8.46 -8.71 -20.64
N GLY A 128 -8.92 -7.73 -19.86
CA GLY A 128 -9.45 -7.95 -18.53
C GLY A 128 -9.33 -6.75 -17.62
N LEU A 129 -9.15 -7.00 -16.32
CA LEU A 129 -9.21 -6.00 -15.25
C LEU A 129 -8.29 -4.80 -15.48
N PHE A 130 -7.08 -5.01 -16.02
CA PHE A 130 -6.06 -3.97 -16.14
C PHE A 130 -5.91 -3.35 -17.53
N THR A 131 -6.76 -3.76 -18.51
CA THR A 131 -6.65 -3.31 -19.92
C THR A 131 -6.69 -1.79 -20.10
N HIS A 132 -7.57 -1.11 -19.35
CA HIS A 132 -7.82 0.33 -19.52
C HIS A 132 -7.24 1.17 -18.36
N VAL A 133 -6.33 0.62 -17.58
CA VAL A 133 -5.70 1.35 -16.47
C VAL A 133 -4.74 2.41 -17.03
N GLN A 134 -4.88 3.65 -16.57
CA GLN A 134 -4.01 4.78 -16.91
C GLN A 134 -3.22 5.27 -15.70
N PHE A 135 -3.80 5.21 -14.47
CA PHE A 135 -3.14 5.60 -13.24
C PHE A 135 -3.34 4.56 -12.14
N ILE A 136 -2.37 4.47 -11.26
CA ILE A 136 -2.39 3.59 -10.09
C ILE A 136 -1.96 4.42 -8.88
N GLN A 137 -2.75 4.39 -7.80
CA GLN A 137 -2.32 4.89 -6.51
C GLN A 137 -1.95 3.71 -5.61
N ARG A 138 -0.87 3.86 -4.83
CA ARG A 138 -0.56 3.02 -3.67
C ARG A 138 -0.77 3.85 -2.42
N LEU A 139 -1.79 3.52 -1.64
CA LEU A 139 -2.19 4.23 -0.42
C LEU A 139 -2.26 3.25 0.76
N ASN A 140 -2.48 3.78 1.97
CA ASN A 140 -2.72 2.99 3.19
C ASN A 140 -1.64 1.94 3.44
N VAL A 141 -0.40 2.31 3.13
CA VAL A 141 0.74 1.39 3.26
C VAL A 141 1.13 1.23 4.72
N VAL A 142 1.28 -0.02 5.14
CA VAL A 142 1.81 -0.40 6.45
C VAL A 142 2.97 -1.36 6.23
N GLY A 143 4.13 -1.03 6.79
CA GLY A 143 5.35 -1.85 6.71
C GLY A 143 6.11 -1.71 5.38
N GLY A 144 6.96 -2.67 5.10
CA GLY A 144 7.83 -2.71 3.92
C GLY A 144 9.11 -1.90 4.03
N GLY A 145 9.31 -1.14 5.10
CA GLY A 145 10.53 -0.36 5.32
C GLY A 145 11.74 -1.26 5.63
N VAL A 146 12.93 -0.73 5.36
CA VAL A 146 14.21 -1.38 5.70
C VAL A 146 14.59 -1.08 7.16
N PRO A 147 15.39 -1.96 7.83
CA PRO A 147 15.95 -1.66 9.13
C PRO A 147 16.83 -0.41 9.08
N VAL A 148 16.66 0.48 10.06
CA VAL A 148 17.43 1.74 10.19
C VAL A 148 18.94 1.47 10.30
N ALA A 149 19.34 0.34 10.90
CA ALA A 149 20.73 -0.04 11.07
C ALA A 149 21.48 -0.36 9.75
N GLY A 150 20.78 -0.39 8.61
CA GLY A 150 21.37 -0.75 7.33
C GLY A 150 21.80 -2.22 7.25
N CYS A 151 22.75 -2.54 6.34
CA CYS A 151 23.42 -3.84 6.29
C CYS A 151 24.93 -3.67 6.26
N ARG A 152 25.67 -4.78 6.41
CA ARG A 152 27.13 -4.79 6.45
C ARG A 152 27.71 -5.62 5.31
N ARG A 153 29.01 -5.47 5.04
CA ARG A 153 29.74 -6.20 3.99
C ARG A 153 29.57 -7.72 4.09
N GLU A 154 29.54 -8.27 5.30
CA GLU A 154 29.36 -9.71 5.53
C GLU A 154 27.97 -10.24 5.12
N GLN A 155 27.03 -9.33 4.92
CA GLN A 155 25.66 -9.61 4.47
C GLN A 155 25.50 -9.37 2.96
N ALA A 156 26.55 -9.03 2.23
CA ALA A 156 26.49 -8.74 0.80
C ALA A 156 25.78 -9.87 0.03
N GLY A 157 24.81 -9.51 -0.80
CA GLY A 157 23.96 -10.43 -1.56
C GLY A 157 22.82 -11.07 -0.78
N GLN A 158 22.75 -10.90 0.55
CA GLN A 158 21.59 -11.37 1.32
C GLN A 158 20.33 -10.60 0.94
N LEU A 159 19.19 -11.31 0.99
CA LEU A 159 17.89 -10.73 0.74
C LEU A 159 17.14 -10.49 2.05
N LEU A 160 16.59 -9.30 2.19
CA LEU A 160 15.62 -8.94 3.24
C LEU A 160 14.22 -8.91 2.62
N ARG A 161 13.27 -9.59 3.24
CA ARG A 161 11.85 -9.62 2.86
C ARG A 161 11.03 -8.89 3.92
N ALA A 162 10.80 -7.59 3.72
CA ALA A 162 10.06 -6.75 4.65
C ALA A 162 8.55 -6.84 4.37
N ALA A 163 7.80 -7.41 5.29
CA ALA A 163 6.34 -7.55 5.16
C ALA A 163 5.66 -6.19 5.00
N TYR A 164 4.68 -6.11 4.10
CA TYR A 164 3.84 -4.92 3.92
C TYR A 164 2.43 -5.27 3.48
N THR A 165 1.54 -4.31 3.73
CA THR A 165 0.21 -4.23 3.12
C THR A 165 0.02 -2.87 2.47
N ALA A 166 -0.86 -2.79 1.47
CA ALA A 166 -1.22 -1.54 0.80
C ALA A 166 -2.57 -1.66 0.11
N ASP A 167 -3.21 -0.53 -0.16
CA ASP A 167 -4.32 -0.45 -1.09
C ASP A 167 -3.82 0.08 -2.44
N TYR A 168 -4.11 -0.65 -3.51
CA TYR A 168 -3.92 -0.21 -4.89
C TYR A 168 -5.25 0.19 -5.49
N LEU A 169 -5.33 1.44 -5.94
CA LEU A 169 -6.48 2.00 -6.63
C LEU A 169 -6.10 2.21 -8.10
N PHE A 170 -6.85 1.58 -9.00
CA PHE A 170 -6.61 1.61 -10.43
C PHE A 170 -7.64 2.51 -11.10
N TYR A 171 -7.19 3.43 -11.94
CA TYR A 171 -8.02 4.43 -12.59
C TYR A 171 -7.87 4.37 -14.11
N GLY A 172 -8.94 4.71 -14.83
CA GLY A 172 -8.99 4.85 -16.27
C GLY A 172 -9.83 6.04 -16.68
N ALA A 173 -9.86 6.37 -17.98
CA ALA A 173 -10.60 7.50 -18.49
C ALA A 173 -12.10 7.44 -18.13
N LYS A 174 -12.69 8.61 -17.83
CA LYS A 174 -14.14 8.78 -17.83
C LYS A 174 -14.64 8.73 -19.28
N HIS A 175 -15.61 7.90 -19.55
CA HIS A 175 -16.37 7.88 -20.82
C HIS A 175 -17.70 8.54 -20.59
#